data_25b27903a5fd54bf69dea8509b41c7f8
#
_entry.id   25b27903a5fd54bf69dea8509b41c7f8
#
_cell.length_a   1.000
_cell.length_b   1.000
_cell.length_c   1.000
_cell.angle_alpha   90.00
_cell.angle_beta   90.00
_cell.angle_gamma   90.00
#
_symmetry.space_group_name_H-M   'P 1'
#
loop_
_entity.id
_entity.type
_entity.pdbx_description
1 polymer ?
#
loop_
_entity_poly.entity_id
_entity_poly.type
_entity_poly.pdbx_seq_one_letter_code
_entity_poly.pdbx_strand_id
1 'polypeptide(L)'
;MKEEKTMVDVYSIGEMVIDFIPGSEEASYIRKAGGAPANVAIAVAKNDLSASMCCKVGEDDFGRFLMKTLEEYKVKAACPKLCEEAITTMAFVSLAEDGERVFTFARKPGADMFLTEEDVKEEDIENSAIIHAGSCSLSAQPVASATVKAMRVAHEKGKLVSFDVNYRNLMWKDDQKACTQAVMAILKYVDLLKISEEEVEMMGGEAALPELMKKEGITLLIETLGSEGAQAFFGGEVIRIAGRRVKAVDATGAGDAFWGGFLSSLRIQGVNTAADLTADIIRTAMEYGNVSGCICVQSKGAIVSIPTRAQIEEYLKENL
;
A
#
# COMPACT_ATOMS: atom_id res chain seq x y z
N MET A 1 28.98 21.44 -7.25
CA MET A 1 28.68 20.44 -6.21
C MET A 1 27.53 19.61 -6.73
N LYS A 2 27.70 18.30 -6.92
CA LYS A 2 26.54 17.40 -7.10
C LYS A 2 25.86 17.39 -5.74
N GLU A 3 24.59 17.81 -5.66
CA GLU A 3 23.76 17.53 -4.49
C GLU A 3 23.82 16.01 -4.29
N GLU A 4 24.28 15.56 -3.12
CA GLU A 4 24.09 14.17 -2.72
C GLU A 4 22.59 13.94 -2.67
N LYS A 5 22.04 13.22 -3.66
CA LYS A 5 20.64 12.84 -3.65
C LYS A 5 20.43 11.90 -2.45
N THR A 6 19.73 12.38 -1.46
CA THR A 6 19.33 11.58 -0.30
C THR A 6 18.44 10.44 -0.81
N MET A 7 18.78 9.20 -0.46
CA MET A 7 18.00 8.02 -0.82
C MET A 7 16.59 8.12 -0.23
N VAL A 8 15.58 7.83 -1.03
CA VAL A 8 14.17 7.75 -0.60
C VAL A 8 13.95 6.40 0.10
N ASP A 9 13.32 6.41 1.27
CA ASP A 9 13.08 5.16 2.02
C ASP A 9 12.07 4.27 1.31
N VAL A 10 10.94 4.82 0.86
CA VAL A 10 9.91 4.06 0.13
C VAL A 10 9.41 4.84 -1.10
N TYR A 11 9.51 4.22 -2.26
CA TYR A 11 8.86 4.66 -3.49
C TYR A 11 7.61 3.80 -3.72
N SER A 12 6.44 4.41 -3.67
CA SER A 12 5.16 3.75 -3.96
C SER A 12 4.72 4.05 -5.39
N ILE A 13 4.13 3.07 -6.07
CA ILE A 13 3.55 3.22 -7.40
C ILE A 13 2.15 2.62 -7.45
N GLY A 14 1.21 3.33 -8.06
CA GLY A 14 -0.16 2.86 -8.26
C GLY A 14 -1.20 3.97 -8.21
N GLU A 15 -2.41 3.62 -7.80
CA GLU A 15 -3.54 4.53 -7.77
C GLU A 15 -3.51 5.52 -6.60
N MET A 16 -4.00 6.71 -6.87
CA MET A 16 -4.44 7.69 -5.89
C MET A 16 -5.82 8.18 -6.31
N VAL A 17 -6.78 8.16 -5.39
CA VAL A 17 -8.20 8.33 -5.70
C VAL A 17 -8.87 9.30 -4.72
N ILE A 18 -10.05 9.77 -5.10
CA ILE A 18 -10.94 10.48 -4.17
C ILE A 18 -11.95 9.50 -3.61
N ASP A 19 -12.03 9.42 -2.29
CA ASP A 19 -13.11 8.74 -1.59
C ASP A 19 -14.18 9.77 -1.16
N PHE A 20 -15.40 9.61 -1.66
CA PHE A 20 -16.57 10.33 -1.20
C PHE A 20 -17.30 9.48 -0.17
N ILE A 21 -17.15 9.81 1.11
CA ILE A 21 -17.79 9.12 2.21
C ILE A 21 -19.07 9.87 2.64
N PRO A 22 -20.14 9.20 3.12
CA PRO A 22 -21.33 9.86 3.59
C PRO A 22 -21.02 10.91 4.66
N GLY A 23 -21.59 12.10 4.50
CA GLY A 23 -21.53 13.18 5.50
C GLY A 23 -22.57 13.00 6.60
N SER A 24 -22.69 14.03 7.45
CA SER A 24 -23.66 14.08 8.55
C SER A 24 -25.07 14.47 8.12
N GLU A 25 -25.19 15.16 7.00
CA GLU A 25 -26.46 15.61 6.44
C GLU A 25 -26.92 14.63 5.34
N GLU A 26 -28.25 14.55 5.15
CA GLU A 26 -28.83 13.73 4.09
C GLU A 26 -28.26 14.14 2.71
N ALA A 27 -27.90 13.14 1.90
CA ALA A 27 -27.32 13.32 0.56
C ALA A 27 -26.00 14.12 0.51
N SER A 28 -25.30 14.31 1.64
CA SER A 28 -24.00 14.96 1.68
C SER A 28 -22.85 13.97 1.61
N TYR A 29 -21.72 14.40 1.03
CA TYR A 29 -20.49 13.63 0.97
C TYR A 29 -19.31 14.45 1.46
N ILE A 30 -18.41 13.79 2.17
CA ILE A 30 -17.10 14.35 2.58
C ILE A 30 -16.05 13.77 1.64
N ARG A 31 -15.31 14.65 0.97
CA ARG A 31 -14.20 14.29 0.12
C ARG A 31 -12.96 13.94 0.95
N LYS A 32 -12.37 12.77 0.68
CA LYS A 32 -11.12 12.31 1.27
C LYS A 32 -10.16 11.88 0.17
N ALA A 33 -8.86 12.02 0.42
CA ALA A 33 -7.85 11.37 -0.41
C ALA A 33 -7.70 9.91 0.04
N GLY A 34 -7.50 9.00 -0.93
CA GLY A 34 -7.34 7.57 -0.74
C GLY A 34 -6.46 6.95 -1.83
N GLY A 35 -6.43 5.64 -1.90
CA GLY A 35 -5.56 4.83 -2.75
C GLY A 35 -4.51 4.10 -1.91
N ALA A 36 -4.47 2.77 -2.00
CA ALA A 36 -3.64 1.97 -1.10
C ALA A 36 -2.14 2.31 -1.18
N PRO A 37 -1.50 2.44 -2.37
CA PRO A 37 -0.09 2.82 -2.43
C PRO A 37 0.18 4.23 -1.88
N ALA A 38 -0.76 5.17 -2.04
CA ALA A 38 -0.66 6.52 -1.49
C ALA A 38 -0.79 6.51 0.04
N ASN A 39 -1.71 5.69 0.59
CA ASN A 39 -1.84 5.50 2.03
C ASN A 39 -0.54 4.96 2.64
N VAL A 40 0.11 3.97 2.00
CA VAL A 40 1.42 3.44 2.43
C VAL A 40 2.50 4.51 2.37
N ALA A 41 2.59 5.29 1.28
CA ALA A 41 3.58 6.37 1.17
C ALA A 41 3.40 7.44 2.26
N ILE A 42 2.15 7.81 2.56
CA ILE A 42 1.84 8.77 3.62
C ILE A 42 2.11 8.18 5.00
N ALA A 43 1.86 6.88 5.22
CA ALA A 43 2.21 6.21 6.47
C ALA A 43 3.72 6.26 6.72
N VAL A 44 4.53 6.02 5.69
CA VAL A 44 6.00 6.14 5.76
C VAL A 44 6.42 7.56 6.11
N ALA A 45 5.84 8.57 5.45
CA ALA A 45 6.14 9.98 5.73
C ALA A 45 5.74 10.39 7.15
N LYS A 46 4.62 9.89 7.69
CA LYS A 46 4.19 10.11 9.08
C LYS A 46 5.09 9.42 10.11
N ASN A 47 5.95 8.51 9.66
CA ASN A 47 6.98 7.87 10.47
C ASN A 47 8.36 8.55 10.34
N ASP A 48 8.39 9.84 9.93
CA ASP A 48 9.60 10.65 9.79
C ASP A 48 10.61 10.10 8.77
N LEU A 49 10.13 9.33 7.80
CA LEU A 49 10.93 8.77 6.71
C LEU A 49 10.58 9.45 5.38
N SER A 50 11.48 9.33 4.42
CA SER A 50 11.28 9.90 3.08
C SER A 50 10.42 8.96 2.23
N ALA A 51 9.39 9.52 1.58
CA ALA A 51 8.52 8.77 0.69
C ALA A 51 8.31 9.50 -0.64
N SER A 52 8.13 8.73 -1.70
CA SER A 52 7.65 9.25 -2.98
C SER A 52 6.49 8.42 -3.51
N MET A 53 5.61 9.07 -4.28
CA MET A 53 4.44 8.46 -4.90
C MET A 53 4.45 8.69 -6.41
N CYS A 54 4.46 7.61 -7.18
CA CYS A 54 4.29 7.61 -8.62
C CYS A 54 2.83 7.23 -8.94
N CYS A 55 2.02 8.22 -9.25
CA CYS A 55 0.62 8.06 -9.62
C CYS A 55 0.26 9.04 -10.73
N LYS A 56 -0.87 8.78 -11.40
CA LYS A 56 -1.47 9.69 -12.36
C LYS A 56 -2.83 10.13 -11.84
N VAL A 57 -3.07 11.43 -11.79
CA VAL A 57 -4.36 12.03 -11.41
C VAL A 57 -4.81 12.99 -12.51
N GLY A 58 -6.11 13.26 -12.60
CA GLY A 58 -6.67 14.11 -13.66
C GLY A 58 -6.26 15.58 -13.56
N GLU A 59 -6.28 16.27 -14.70
CA GLU A 59 -6.16 17.72 -14.74
C GLU A 59 -7.47 18.40 -14.33
N ASP A 60 -7.90 18.09 -13.12
CA ASP A 60 -9.12 18.60 -12.52
C ASP A 60 -8.88 19.04 -11.05
N ASP A 61 -9.92 19.57 -10.39
CA ASP A 61 -9.81 20.04 -9.02
C ASP A 61 -9.56 18.91 -8.01
N PHE A 62 -9.95 17.68 -8.35
CA PHE A 62 -9.72 16.50 -7.52
C PHE A 62 -8.25 16.06 -7.63
N GLY A 63 -7.69 16.05 -8.84
CA GLY A 63 -6.28 15.74 -9.06
C GLY A 63 -5.37 16.76 -8.37
N ARG A 64 -5.67 18.05 -8.50
CA ARG A 64 -4.95 19.11 -7.77
C ARG A 64 -5.04 18.96 -6.26
N PHE A 65 -6.20 18.55 -5.74
CA PHE A 65 -6.37 18.26 -4.31
C PHE A 65 -5.50 17.08 -3.87
N LEU A 66 -5.42 16.00 -4.66
CA LEU A 66 -4.59 14.84 -4.35
C LEU A 66 -3.10 15.20 -4.36
N MET A 67 -2.64 15.95 -5.37
CA MET A 67 -1.25 16.42 -5.43
C MET A 67 -0.89 17.30 -4.23
N LYS A 68 -1.80 18.21 -3.83
CA LYS A 68 -1.64 19.03 -2.63
C LYS A 68 -1.59 18.18 -1.36
N THR A 69 -2.37 17.10 -1.28
CA THR A 69 -2.33 16.17 -0.15
C THR A 69 -0.94 15.51 -0.03
N LEU A 70 -0.32 15.09 -1.14
CA LEU A 70 1.05 14.57 -1.10
C LEU A 70 2.03 15.61 -0.54
N GLU A 71 1.92 16.87 -0.99
CA GLU A 71 2.75 17.98 -0.52
C GLU A 71 2.56 18.23 0.99
N GLU A 72 1.31 18.28 1.48
CA GLU A 72 0.97 18.47 2.89
C GLU A 72 1.59 17.39 3.80
N TYR A 73 1.64 16.15 3.33
CA TYR A 73 2.28 15.03 4.03
C TYR A 73 3.77 14.85 3.67
N LYS A 74 4.37 15.77 2.90
CA LYS A 74 5.79 15.73 2.50
C LYS A 74 6.16 14.48 1.70
N VAL A 75 5.22 13.90 0.96
CA VAL A 75 5.46 12.82 0.00
C VAL A 75 5.82 13.42 -1.34
N LYS A 76 6.98 13.06 -1.90
CA LYS A 76 7.41 13.56 -3.21
C LYS A 76 6.53 12.96 -4.33
N ALA A 77 5.93 13.79 -5.16
CA ALA A 77 5.29 13.33 -6.39
C ALA A 77 6.37 12.94 -7.42
N ALA A 78 6.49 11.64 -7.72
CA ALA A 78 7.44 11.13 -8.71
C ALA A 78 6.95 11.31 -10.16
N CYS A 79 5.62 11.40 -10.37
CA CYS A 79 4.99 11.75 -11.64
C CYS A 79 4.08 12.97 -11.44
N PRO A 80 4.62 14.21 -11.51
CA PRO A 80 3.83 15.43 -11.25
C PRO A 80 2.93 15.85 -12.43
N LYS A 81 3.07 15.23 -13.62
CA LYS A 81 2.27 15.56 -14.79
C LYS A 81 0.84 15.04 -14.64
N LEU A 82 -0.13 15.95 -14.69
CA LEU A 82 -1.56 15.62 -14.65
C LEU A 82 -2.01 14.96 -15.97
N CYS A 83 -3.11 14.20 -15.90
CA CYS A 83 -3.73 13.51 -17.03
C CYS A 83 -4.81 14.40 -17.63
N GLU A 84 -4.69 14.72 -18.91
CA GLU A 84 -5.69 15.48 -19.68
C GLU A 84 -6.78 14.55 -20.26
N GLU A 85 -6.46 13.25 -20.41
CA GLU A 85 -7.29 12.28 -21.13
C GLU A 85 -8.43 11.70 -20.29
N ALA A 86 -8.33 11.80 -18.95
CA ALA A 86 -9.32 11.24 -18.03
C ALA A 86 -9.42 12.04 -16.73
N ILE A 87 -10.60 11.99 -16.11
CA ILE A 87 -10.83 12.57 -14.80
C ILE A 87 -10.15 11.77 -13.70
N THR A 88 -9.86 12.42 -12.58
CA THR A 88 -9.39 11.74 -11.37
C THR A 88 -10.37 10.65 -10.96
N THR A 89 -9.87 9.48 -10.65
CA THR A 89 -10.70 8.35 -10.17
C THR A 89 -11.36 8.69 -8.85
N MET A 90 -12.66 8.41 -8.77
CA MET A 90 -13.47 8.66 -7.58
C MET A 90 -14.18 7.39 -7.14
N ALA A 91 -14.22 7.16 -5.84
CA ALA A 91 -15.01 6.13 -5.18
C ALA A 91 -16.11 6.80 -4.35
N PHE A 92 -17.36 6.43 -4.60
CA PHE A 92 -18.49 6.86 -3.79
C PHE A 92 -18.86 5.73 -2.85
N VAL A 93 -18.83 6.00 -1.55
CA VAL A 93 -19.27 5.06 -0.52
C VAL A 93 -20.72 5.36 -0.16
N SER A 94 -21.57 4.36 -0.23
CA SER A 94 -22.92 4.39 0.30
C SER A 94 -23.09 3.29 1.33
N LEU A 95 -24.13 3.40 2.14
CA LEU A 95 -24.52 2.35 3.08
C LEU A 95 -25.74 1.62 2.54
N ALA A 96 -25.69 0.30 2.48
CA ALA A 96 -26.84 -0.54 2.20
C ALA A 96 -27.83 -0.53 3.40
N GLU A 97 -29.03 -1.09 3.23
CA GLU A 97 -30.04 -1.12 4.28
C GLU A 97 -29.59 -1.87 5.56
N ASP A 98 -28.70 -2.82 5.43
CA ASP A 98 -28.08 -3.59 6.51
C ASP A 98 -26.86 -2.89 7.16
N GLY A 99 -26.49 -1.70 6.63
CA GLY A 99 -25.33 -0.91 7.08
C GLY A 99 -24.00 -1.30 6.44
N GLU A 100 -23.99 -2.27 5.53
CA GLU A 100 -22.79 -2.61 4.76
C GLU A 100 -22.40 -1.48 3.80
N ARG A 101 -21.10 -1.36 3.52
CA ARG A 101 -20.57 -0.35 2.60
C ARG A 101 -20.65 -0.84 1.16
N VAL A 102 -21.28 -0.05 0.33
CA VAL A 102 -21.32 -0.25 -1.13
C VAL A 102 -20.47 0.83 -1.78
N PHE A 103 -19.58 0.39 -2.68
CA PHE A 103 -18.71 1.30 -3.44
C PHE A 103 -19.19 1.43 -4.88
N THR A 104 -19.16 2.65 -5.39
CA THR A 104 -19.35 2.94 -6.82
C THR A 104 -18.14 3.72 -7.32
N PHE A 105 -17.43 3.18 -8.34
CA PHE A 105 -16.27 3.85 -8.91
C PHE A 105 -16.59 4.61 -10.18
N ALA A 106 -16.20 5.89 -10.23
CA ALA A 106 -16.07 6.66 -11.46
C ALA A 106 -14.63 6.47 -12.00
N ARG A 107 -14.42 5.35 -12.74
CA ARG A 107 -13.15 4.89 -13.32
C ARG A 107 -13.37 4.21 -14.67
N LYS A 108 -13.97 4.96 -15.65
CA LYS A 108 -14.34 4.40 -16.96
C LYS A 108 -13.97 5.33 -18.14
N PRO A 109 -12.67 5.61 -18.40
CA PRO A 109 -11.47 5.35 -17.60
C PRO A 109 -11.28 6.38 -16.49
N GLY A 110 -10.41 6.07 -15.50
CA GLY A 110 -9.88 7.00 -14.53
C GLY A 110 -8.43 7.37 -14.85
N ALA A 111 -7.99 8.54 -14.42
CA ALA A 111 -6.65 9.05 -14.70
C ALA A 111 -5.51 8.13 -14.22
N ASP A 112 -5.73 7.40 -13.12
CA ASP A 112 -4.76 6.41 -12.59
C ASP A 112 -4.39 5.33 -13.62
N MET A 113 -5.28 5.01 -14.55
CA MET A 113 -5.05 4.02 -15.60
C MET A 113 -4.07 4.48 -16.67
N PHE A 114 -3.80 5.78 -16.78
CA PHE A 114 -2.95 6.39 -17.80
C PHE A 114 -1.49 6.58 -17.39
N LEU A 115 -1.07 6.05 -16.24
CA LEU A 115 0.34 6.03 -15.88
C LEU A 115 1.09 5.11 -16.84
N THR A 116 2.15 5.63 -17.49
CA THR A 116 2.91 4.92 -18.52
C THR A 116 4.30 4.52 -18.02
N GLU A 117 4.97 3.62 -18.75
CA GLU A 117 6.36 3.28 -18.48
C GLU A 117 7.31 4.49 -18.57
N GLU A 118 6.96 5.50 -19.38
CA GLU A 118 7.75 6.72 -19.56
C GLU A 118 7.66 7.64 -18.33
N ASP A 119 6.55 7.57 -17.58
CA ASP A 119 6.36 8.30 -16.34
C ASP A 119 7.23 7.72 -15.21
N VAL A 120 7.62 6.45 -15.31
CA VAL A 120 8.47 5.76 -14.33
C VAL A 120 9.93 6.02 -14.64
N LYS A 121 10.59 6.85 -13.83
CA LYS A 121 12.01 7.18 -13.96
C LYS A 121 12.86 6.16 -13.21
N GLU A 122 13.76 5.47 -13.92
CA GLU A 122 14.65 4.48 -13.33
C GLU A 122 15.55 5.10 -12.25
N GLU A 123 15.96 6.36 -12.45
CA GLU A 123 16.75 7.09 -11.46
C GLU A 123 16.02 7.25 -10.11
N ASP A 124 14.70 7.47 -10.09
CA ASP A 124 13.92 7.54 -8.84
C ASP A 124 13.89 6.18 -8.13
N ILE A 125 13.82 5.08 -8.90
CA ILE A 125 13.88 3.71 -8.36
C ILE A 125 15.28 3.41 -7.81
N GLU A 126 16.35 3.71 -8.55
CA GLU A 126 17.73 3.53 -8.12
C GLU A 126 18.05 4.29 -6.82
N ASN A 127 17.45 5.47 -6.65
CA ASN A 127 17.59 6.30 -5.46
C ASN A 127 16.59 5.96 -4.34
N SER A 128 15.93 4.80 -4.40
CA SER A 128 14.99 4.35 -3.37
C SER A 128 15.47 3.06 -2.72
N ALA A 129 15.10 2.83 -1.46
CA ALA A 129 15.44 1.59 -0.75
C ALA A 129 14.40 0.49 -0.97
N ILE A 130 13.12 0.84 -0.87
CA ILE A 130 11.99 -0.07 -1.05
C ILE A 130 11.09 0.48 -2.15
N ILE A 131 10.66 -0.39 -3.08
CA ILE A 131 9.65 -0.09 -4.09
C ILE A 131 8.38 -0.85 -3.71
N HIS A 132 7.26 -0.13 -3.57
CA HIS A 132 5.98 -0.69 -3.16
C HIS A 132 4.91 -0.52 -4.23
N ALA A 133 4.14 -1.58 -4.49
CA ALA A 133 2.99 -1.59 -5.40
C ALA A 133 1.85 -2.45 -4.85
N GLY A 134 0.68 -2.32 -5.46
CA GLY A 134 -0.49 -3.16 -5.17
C GLY A 134 -1.19 -3.64 -6.44
N SER A 135 -2.13 -4.59 -6.31
CA SER A 135 -2.76 -5.24 -7.47
C SER A 135 -3.66 -4.32 -8.29
N CYS A 136 -4.22 -3.27 -7.69
CA CYS A 136 -5.13 -2.36 -8.41
C CYS A 136 -4.49 -1.72 -9.64
N SER A 137 -3.18 -1.42 -9.58
CA SER A 137 -2.41 -0.90 -10.71
C SER A 137 -2.12 -1.92 -11.81
N LEU A 138 -2.35 -3.22 -11.55
CA LEU A 138 -2.24 -4.27 -12.57
C LEU A 138 -3.55 -4.49 -13.34
N SER A 139 -4.66 -3.85 -12.95
CA SER A 139 -6.01 -4.10 -13.49
C SER A 139 -6.28 -3.51 -14.86
N ALA A 140 -5.38 -2.67 -15.39
CA ALA A 140 -5.55 -1.99 -16.68
C ALA A 140 -4.21 -1.64 -17.33
N GLN A 141 -4.24 -1.45 -18.66
CA GLN A 141 -3.12 -0.86 -19.40
C GLN A 141 -3.38 0.64 -19.62
N PRO A 142 -2.32 1.47 -19.68
CA PRO A 142 -0.87 1.16 -19.58
C PRO A 142 -0.30 1.07 -18.15
N VAL A 143 -1.07 1.37 -17.10
CA VAL A 143 -0.57 1.42 -15.71
C VAL A 143 0.03 0.08 -15.25
N ALA A 144 -0.48 -1.06 -15.74
CA ALA A 144 0.10 -2.37 -15.42
C ALA A 144 1.54 -2.49 -15.92
N SER A 145 1.81 -2.07 -17.16
CA SER A 145 3.17 -2.06 -17.71
C SER A 145 4.10 -1.13 -16.92
N ALA A 146 3.63 0.05 -16.53
CA ALA A 146 4.39 0.99 -15.70
C ALA A 146 4.76 0.38 -14.34
N THR A 147 3.81 -0.28 -13.67
CA THR A 147 4.00 -0.95 -12.38
C THR A 147 4.99 -2.11 -12.51
N VAL A 148 4.83 -2.96 -13.53
CA VAL A 148 5.75 -4.07 -13.79
C VAL A 148 7.16 -3.56 -14.09
N LYS A 149 7.31 -2.47 -14.86
CA LYS A 149 8.62 -1.83 -15.11
C LYS A 149 9.27 -1.40 -13.79
N ALA A 150 8.52 -0.71 -12.91
CA ALA A 150 9.08 -0.25 -11.63
C ALA A 150 9.58 -1.41 -10.77
N MET A 151 8.79 -2.48 -10.65
CA MET A 151 9.15 -3.67 -9.86
C MET A 151 10.35 -4.42 -10.48
N ARG A 152 10.34 -4.61 -11.81
CA ARG A 152 11.44 -5.27 -12.52
C ARG A 152 12.76 -4.51 -12.38
N VAL A 153 12.75 -3.20 -12.60
CA VAL A 153 13.96 -2.36 -12.45
C VAL A 153 14.47 -2.40 -11.02
N ALA A 154 13.57 -2.31 -10.04
CA ALA A 154 13.93 -2.42 -8.62
C ALA A 154 14.62 -3.75 -8.31
N HIS A 155 14.04 -4.85 -8.74
CA HIS A 155 14.59 -6.19 -8.57
C HIS A 155 15.96 -6.33 -9.23
N GLU A 156 16.11 -5.89 -10.49
CA GLU A 156 17.39 -5.90 -11.23
C GLU A 156 18.47 -5.05 -10.56
N LYS A 157 18.10 -4.01 -9.80
CA LYS A 157 19.00 -3.12 -9.05
C LYS A 157 19.22 -3.58 -7.59
N GLY A 158 18.69 -4.74 -7.21
CA GLY A 158 18.84 -5.27 -5.84
C GLY A 158 18.13 -4.44 -4.78
N LYS A 159 17.07 -3.71 -5.13
CA LYS A 159 16.20 -2.99 -4.20
C LYS A 159 15.17 -3.93 -3.63
N LEU A 160 14.67 -3.66 -2.42
CA LEU A 160 13.55 -4.40 -1.87
C LEU A 160 12.27 -4.09 -2.66
N VAL A 161 11.63 -5.13 -3.17
CA VAL A 161 10.33 -5.03 -3.85
C VAL A 161 9.24 -5.54 -2.91
N SER A 162 8.36 -4.64 -2.53
CA SER A 162 7.22 -4.85 -1.65
C SER A 162 5.93 -4.86 -2.46
N PHE A 163 5.08 -5.86 -2.26
CA PHE A 163 3.81 -5.96 -2.93
C PHE A 163 2.70 -6.34 -1.95
N ASP A 164 1.58 -5.60 -2.02
CA ASP A 164 0.33 -5.93 -1.32
C ASP A 164 -0.70 -6.41 -2.35
N VAL A 165 -1.18 -7.65 -2.22
CA VAL A 165 -2.21 -8.16 -3.15
C VAL A 165 -3.42 -7.26 -3.15
N ASN A 166 -3.91 -6.89 -1.98
CA ASN A 166 -4.93 -5.86 -1.77
C ASN A 166 -6.04 -5.89 -2.83
N TYR A 167 -6.63 -7.07 -3.04
CA TYR A 167 -7.65 -7.29 -4.04
C TYR A 167 -8.85 -6.38 -3.82
N ARG A 168 -9.28 -5.71 -4.89
CA ARG A 168 -10.48 -4.87 -4.92
C ARG A 168 -11.35 -5.31 -6.08
N ASN A 169 -12.41 -6.07 -5.79
CA ASN A 169 -13.30 -6.67 -6.78
C ASN A 169 -13.77 -5.68 -7.86
N LEU A 170 -14.21 -4.49 -7.46
CA LEU A 170 -14.69 -3.48 -8.39
C LEU A 170 -13.60 -2.90 -9.31
N MET A 171 -12.34 -2.79 -8.83
CA MET A 171 -11.21 -2.37 -9.66
C MET A 171 -10.88 -3.44 -10.71
N TRP A 172 -11.12 -4.69 -10.38
CA TRP A 172 -10.92 -5.86 -11.23
C TRP A 172 -12.21 -6.30 -11.96
N LYS A 173 -13.31 -5.52 -11.88
CA LYS A 173 -14.62 -5.83 -12.50
C LYS A 173 -15.14 -7.22 -12.11
N ASP A 174 -14.96 -7.55 -10.83
CA ASP A 174 -15.29 -8.86 -10.23
C ASP A 174 -14.53 -10.06 -10.82
N ASP A 175 -13.45 -9.82 -11.61
CA ASP A 175 -12.61 -10.88 -12.17
C ASP A 175 -11.41 -11.19 -11.26
N GLN A 176 -11.68 -11.93 -10.18
CA GLN A 176 -10.65 -12.39 -9.23
C GLN A 176 -9.59 -13.25 -9.92
N LYS A 177 -10.00 -14.06 -10.94
CA LYS A 177 -9.08 -14.93 -11.67
C LYS A 177 -8.06 -14.11 -12.48
N ALA A 178 -8.50 -13.02 -13.13
CA ALA A 178 -7.60 -12.12 -13.83
C ALA A 178 -6.63 -11.45 -12.84
N CYS A 179 -7.11 -11.04 -11.67
CA CYS A 179 -6.24 -10.51 -10.60
C CYS A 179 -5.19 -11.53 -10.19
N THR A 180 -5.59 -12.74 -9.85
CA THR A 180 -4.66 -13.83 -9.47
C THR A 180 -3.60 -14.06 -10.54
N GLN A 181 -3.99 -14.14 -11.80
CA GLN A 181 -3.05 -14.34 -12.91
C GLN A 181 -2.05 -13.18 -13.04
N ALA A 182 -2.52 -11.94 -12.93
CA ALA A 182 -1.65 -10.76 -13.00
C ALA A 182 -0.67 -10.72 -11.82
N VAL A 183 -1.14 -11.00 -10.59
CA VAL A 183 -0.31 -11.09 -9.39
C VAL A 183 0.74 -12.19 -9.55
N MET A 184 0.35 -13.41 -9.89
CA MET A 184 1.28 -14.53 -10.08
C MET A 184 2.37 -14.24 -11.11
N ALA A 185 2.06 -13.49 -12.17
CA ALA A 185 3.03 -13.15 -13.21
C ALA A 185 4.18 -12.22 -12.73
N ILE A 186 3.96 -11.46 -11.64
CA ILE A 186 4.95 -10.48 -11.11
C ILE A 186 5.66 -10.95 -9.85
N LEU A 187 5.21 -12.04 -9.20
CA LEU A 187 5.78 -12.50 -7.92
C LEU A 187 7.29 -12.76 -7.99
N LYS A 188 7.81 -13.16 -9.14
CA LYS A 188 9.25 -13.34 -9.39
C LYS A 188 10.11 -12.08 -9.16
N TYR A 189 9.50 -10.92 -9.03
CA TYR A 189 10.18 -9.66 -8.71
C TYR A 189 10.00 -9.25 -7.24
N VAL A 190 9.16 -9.97 -6.47
CA VAL A 190 8.72 -9.57 -5.13
C VAL A 190 9.57 -10.22 -4.05
N ASP A 191 10.12 -9.41 -3.15
CA ASP A 191 10.82 -9.87 -1.94
C ASP A 191 9.88 -9.95 -0.72
N LEU A 192 9.00 -8.94 -0.58
CA LEU A 192 8.08 -8.77 0.55
C LEU A 192 6.65 -8.81 0.03
N LEU A 193 5.95 -9.92 0.26
CA LEU A 193 4.56 -10.11 -0.15
C LEU A 193 3.63 -9.95 1.05
N LYS A 194 2.60 -9.09 0.93
CA LYS A 194 1.51 -9.02 1.88
C LYS A 194 0.23 -9.55 1.25
N ILE A 195 -0.49 -10.35 2.02
CA ILE A 195 -1.84 -10.83 1.72
C ILE A 195 -2.74 -10.68 2.94
N SER A 196 -4.05 -10.63 2.75
CA SER A 196 -5.05 -10.80 3.81
C SER A 196 -5.49 -12.25 3.90
N GLU A 197 -6.15 -12.63 5.00
CA GLU A 197 -6.76 -13.95 5.15
C GLU A 197 -7.75 -14.29 4.02
N GLU A 198 -8.46 -13.28 3.48
CA GLU A 198 -9.38 -13.44 2.36
C GLU A 198 -8.66 -13.71 1.02
N GLU A 199 -7.39 -13.32 0.92
CA GLU A 199 -6.57 -13.46 -0.29
C GLU A 199 -5.75 -14.77 -0.32
N VAL A 200 -5.67 -15.49 0.78
CA VAL A 200 -4.92 -16.76 0.88
C VAL A 200 -5.36 -17.75 -0.18
N GLU A 201 -6.68 -17.87 -0.40
CA GLU A 201 -7.22 -18.80 -1.42
C GLU A 201 -6.81 -18.38 -2.85
N MET A 202 -6.63 -17.09 -3.10
CA MET A 202 -6.12 -16.61 -4.40
C MET A 202 -4.68 -17.08 -4.65
N MET A 203 -3.92 -17.30 -3.58
CA MET A 203 -2.52 -17.75 -3.63
C MET A 203 -2.39 -19.28 -3.57
N GLY A 204 -3.50 -20.02 -3.59
CA GLY A 204 -3.51 -21.48 -3.60
C GLY A 204 -3.76 -22.12 -2.23
N GLY A 205 -4.16 -21.35 -1.23
CA GLY A 205 -4.40 -21.76 0.15
C GLY A 205 -3.13 -21.75 1.01
N GLU A 206 -3.28 -21.69 2.34
CA GLU A 206 -2.18 -21.54 3.31
C GLU A 206 -1.09 -22.63 3.13
N ALA A 207 -1.50 -23.88 2.86
CA ALA A 207 -0.57 -24.99 2.66
C ALA A 207 0.34 -24.83 1.42
N ALA A 208 -0.06 -24.03 0.43
CA ALA A 208 0.72 -23.78 -0.79
C ALA A 208 1.72 -22.61 -0.64
N LEU A 209 1.55 -21.73 0.36
CA LEU A 209 2.36 -20.52 0.50
C LEU A 209 3.87 -20.80 0.60
N PRO A 210 4.37 -21.79 1.38
CA PRO A 210 5.81 -22.05 1.45
C PRO A 210 6.42 -22.47 0.10
N GLU A 211 5.70 -23.28 -0.68
CA GLU A 211 6.17 -23.71 -2.00
C GLU A 211 6.10 -22.56 -3.02
N LEU A 212 5.06 -21.73 -2.94
CA LEU A 212 4.94 -20.50 -3.75
C LEU A 212 6.12 -19.57 -3.49
N MET A 213 6.44 -19.29 -2.22
CA MET A 213 7.57 -18.44 -1.83
C MET A 213 8.88 -18.98 -2.39
N LYS A 214 9.13 -20.27 -2.24
CA LYS A 214 10.34 -20.93 -2.75
C LYS A 214 10.44 -20.84 -4.27
N LYS A 215 9.34 -21.11 -4.96
CA LYS A 215 9.28 -21.11 -6.44
C LYS A 215 9.54 -19.72 -7.02
N GLU A 216 8.94 -18.69 -6.44
CA GLU A 216 9.00 -17.33 -6.95
C GLU A 216 10.15 -16.50 -6.33
N GLY A 217 10.86 -17.02 -5.32
CA GLY A 217 11.98 -16.35 -4.65
C GLY A 217 11.55 -15.29 -3.63
N ILE A 218 10.31 -15.38 -3.11
CA ILE A 218 9.78 -14.44 -2.10
C ILE A 218 10.48 -14.70 -0.77
N THR A 219 11.15 -13.68 -0.23
CA THR A 219 11.91 -13.81 1.03
C THR A 219 10.99 -13.79 2.24
N LEU A 220 9.96 -12.94 2.24
CA LEU A 220 9.03 -12.75 3.33
C LEU A 220 7.59 -12.65 2.80
N LEU A 221 6.70 -13.46 3.35
CA LEU A 221 5.26 -13.34 3.14
C LEU A 221 4.60 -13.01 4.47
N ILE A 222 3.75 -11.99 4.50
CA ILE A 222 2.93 -11.64 5.67
C ILE A 222 1.46 -11.79 5.32
N GLU A 223 0.76 -12.56 6.14
CA GLU A 223 -0.68 -12.67 6.15
C GLU A 223 -1.27 -11.86 7.29
N THR A 224 -2.16 -10.92 6.98
CA THR A 224 -2.90 -10.15 7.98
C THR A 224 -4.22 -10.84 8.31
N LEU A 225 -4.51 -10.98 9.61
CA LEU A 225 -5.64 -11.73 10.18
C LEU A 225 -6.64 -10.79 10.89
N GLY A 226 -6.82 -9.59 10.36
CA GLY A 226 -7.72 -8.59 10.93
C GLY A 226 -7.45 -8.32 12.42
N SER A 227 -8.45 -8.54 13.28
CA SER A 227 -8.33 -8.34 14.73
C SER A 227 -7.44 -9.37 15.45
N GLU A 228 -7.16 -10.50 14.81
CA GLU A 228 -6.31 -11.56 15.37
C GLU A 228 -4.82 -11.28 15.18
N GLY A 229 -4.46 -10.26 14.38
CA GLY A 229 -3.08 -9.80 14.18
C GLY A 229 -2.50 -10.18 12.83
N ALA A 230 -1.32 -10.79 12.82
CA ALA A 230 -0.65 -11.19 11.58
C ALA A 230 0.28 -12.37 11.80
N GLN A 231 0.56 -13.10 10.71
CA GLN A 231 1.61 -14.11 10.67
C GLN A 231 2.56 -13.88 9.50
N ALA A 232 3.83 -14.19 9.72
CA ALA A 232 4.87 -14.10 8.70
C ALA A 232 5.46 -15.47 8.41
N PHE A 233 5.68 -15.77 7.14
CA PHE A 233 6.40 -16.94 6.66
C PHE A 233 7.81 -16.48 6.27
N PHE A 234 8.84 -16.95 6.98
CA PHE A 234 10.22 -16.55 6.78
C PHE A 234 11.19 -17.69 7.11
N GLY A 235 12.11 -18.02 6.22
CA GLY A 235 13.16 -19.02 6.49
C GLY A 235 12.65 -20.42 6.84
N GLY A 236 11.41 -20.77 6.45
CA GLY A 236 10.75 -22.03 6.79
C GLY A 236 10.04 -22.01 8.16
N GLU A 237 10.04 -20.89 8.86
CA GLU A 237 9.35 -20.69 10.14
C GLU A 237 8.11 -19.80 9.96
N VAL A 238 7.18 -19.90 10.92
CA VAL A 238 6.01 -19.02 11.01
C VAL A 238 6.13 -18.17 12.28
N ILE A 239 6.19 -16.86 12.09
CA ILE A 239 6.24 -15.87 13.17
C ILE A 239 4.85 -15.29 13.33
N ARG A 240 4.25 -15.41 14.50
CA ARG A 240 2.90 -14.87 14.80
C ARG A 240 2.96 -13.73 15.79
N ILE A 241 2.19 -12.66 15.48
CA ILE A 241 1.97 -11.52 16.37
C ILE A 241 0.46 -11.39 16.60
N ALA A 242 0.05 -11.46 17.86
CA ALA A 242 -1.35 -11.31 18.22
C ALA A 242 -1.86 -9.89 17.94
N GLY A 243 -3.11 -9.81 17.50
CA GLY A 243 -3.79 -8.52 17.31
C GLY A 243 -4.07 -7.82 18.65
N ARG A 244 -4.36 -6.53 18.56
CA ARG A 244 -4.68 -5.71 19.73
C ARG A 244 -6.17 -5.37 19.72
N ARG A 245 -6.87 -5.73 20.79
CA ARG A 245 -8.32 -5.50 20.91
C ARG A 245 -8.62 -4.03 21.19
N VAL A 246 -9.24 -3.36 20.25
CA VAL A 246 -9.70 -1.98 20.35
C VAL A 246 -11.11 -1.84 19.80
N LYS A 247 -11.78 -0.74 20.15
CA LYS A 247 -13.07 -0.42 19.56
C LYS A 247 -12.83 0.17 18.16
N ALA A 248 -13.03 -0.63 17.14
CA ALA A 248 -12.96 -0.16 15.76
C ALA A 248 -14.11 0.81 15.45
N VAL A 249 -13.77 1.91 14.80
CA VAL A 249 -14.70 2.93 14.28
C VAL A 249 -14.79 2.82 12.76
N ASP A 250 -13.64 2.64 12.09
CA ASP A 250 -13.52 2.54 10.65
C ASP A 250 -12.29 1.71 10.26
N ALA A 251 -12.49 0.59 9.57
CA ALA A 251 -11.40 -0.29 9.14
C ALA A 251 -10.70 0.19 7.85
N THR A 252 -11.18 1.29 7.22
CA THR A 252 -10.60 1.80 5.97
C THR A 252 -9.14 2.20 6.18
N GLY A 253 -8.25 1.63 5.36
CA GLY A 253 -6.83 1.92 5.41
C GLY A 253 -6.04 1.22 6.53
N ALA A 254 -6.67 0.34 7.34
CA ALA A 254 -5.99 -0.38 8.40
C ALA A 254 -4.85 -1.27 7.87
N GLY A 255 -5.10 -2.00 6.77
CA GLY A 255 -4.10 -2.81 6.08
C GLY A 255 -2.95 -1.97 5.52
N ASP A 256 -3.26 -0.80 4.96
CA ASP A 256 -2.26 0.14 4.43
C ASP A 256 -1.43 0.76 5.57
N ALA A 257 -2.09 1.10 6.70
CA ALA A 257 -1.42 1.60 7.91
C ALA A 257 -0.51 0.54 8.53
N PHE A 258 -0.98 -0.71 8.63
CA PHE A 258 -0.15 -1.85 9.04
C PHE A 258 1.08 -1.97 8.14
N TRP A 259 0.88 -2.01 6.81
CA TRP A 259 1.96 -2.23 5.87
C TRP A 259 2.95 -1.06 5.82
N GLY A 260 2.45 0.19 5.81
CA GLY A 260 3.29 1.37 5.89
C GLY A 260 4.08 1.46 7.20
N GLY A 261 3.47 1.08 8.33
CA GLY A 261 4.16 0.95 9.62
C GLY A 261 5.23 -0.14 9.59
N PHE A 262 4.91 -1.31 9.04
CA PHE A 262 5.85 -2.42 8.87
C PHE A 262 7.08 -2.00 8.04
N LEU A 263 6.86 -1.44 6.85
CA LEU A 263 7.96 -0.97 5.98
C LEU A 263 8.77 0.15 6.65
N SER A 264 8.11 1.04 7.38
CA SER A 264 8.79 2.10 8.16
C SER A 264 9.71 1.50 9.23
N SER A 265 9.23 0.49 9.96
CA SER A 265 10.01 -0.18 10.99
C SER A 265 11.23 -0.91 10.39
N LEU A 266 11.10 -1.55 9.22
CA LEU A 266 12.24 -2.12 8.52
C LEU A 266 13.30 -1.05 8.22
N ARG A 267 12.90 0.11 7.72
CA ARG A 267 13.82 1.21 7.42
C ARG A 267 14.46 1.80 8.67
N ILE A 268 13.71 1.98 9.76
CA ILE A 268 14.21 2.44 11.07
C ILE A 268 15.26 1.46 11.62
N GLN A 269 15.10 0.16 11.41
CA GLN A 269 16.03 -0.88 11.81
C GLN A 269 17.23 -1.05 10.84
N GLY A 270 17.31 -0.24 9.77
CA GLY A 270 18.44 -0.22 8.85
C GLY A 270 18.40 -1.28 7.75
N VAL A 271 17.25 -1.93 7.52
CA VAL A 271 17.08 -2.92 6.43
C VAL A 271 17.15 -2.23 5.08
N ASN A 272 18.06 -2.66 4.22
CA ASN A 272 18.26 -2.15 2.86
C ASN A 272 17.99 -3.20 1.78
N THR A 273 18.22 -4.47 2.11
CA THR A 273 18.11 -5.63 1.21
C THR A 273 17.39 -6.78 1.89
N ALA A 274 16.94 -7.76 1.14
CA ALA A 274 16.32 -8.97 1.67
C ALA A 274 17.28 -9.76 2.60
N ALA A 275 18.60 -9.66 2.37
CA ALA A 275 19.61 -10.33 3.20
C ALA A 275 19.74 -9.75 4.62
N ASP A 276 19.26 -8.54 4.85
CA ASP A 276 19.27 -7.89 6.17
C ASP A 276 18.15 -8.40 7.09
N LEU A 277 17.17 -9.14 6.55
CA LEU A 277 16.03 -9.62 7.31
C LEU A 277 16.43 -10.73 8.28
N THR A 278 15.94 -10.61 9.51
CA THR A 278 16.02 -11.65 10.55
C THR A 278 14.67 -11.81 11.22
N ALA A 279 14.45 -12.93 11.90
CA ALA A 279 13.20 -13.18 12.63
C ALA A 279 12.89 -12.07 13.66
N ASP A 280 13.89 -11.53 14.34
CA ASP A 280 13.74 -10.48 15.35
C ASP A 280 13.37 -9.13 14.70
N ILE A 281 14.01 -8.77 13.59
CA ILE A 281 13.67 -7.58 12.81
C ILE A 281 12.22 -7.68 12.31
N ILE A 282 11.84 -8.83 11.76
CA ILE A 282 10.47 -9.07 11.25
C ILE A 282 9.47 -8.97 12.39
N ARG A 283 9.72 -9.60 13.54
CA ARG A 283 8.86 -9.54 14.72
C ARG A 283 8.61 -8.10 15.16
N THR A 284 9.69 -7.33 15.33
CA THR A 284 9.62 -5.91 15.71
C THR A 284 8.82 -5.10 14.69
N ALA A 285 9.06 -5.32 13.39
CA ALA A 285 8.34 -4.61 12.34
C ALA A 285 6.85 -4.99 12.28
N MET A 286 6.50 -6.26 12.51
CA MET A 286 5.10 -6.71 12.59
C MET A 286 4.38 -6.11 13.80
N GLU A 287 5.02 -6.03 14.97
CA GLU A 287 4.45 -5.37 16.14
C GLU A 287 4.18 -3.89 15.87
N TYR A 288 5.13 -3.21 15.25
CA TYR A 288 5.00 -1.81 14.84
C TYR A 288 3.85 -1.61 13.86
N GLY A 289 3.74 -2.48 12.85
CA GLY A 289 2.64 -2.50 11.89
C GLY A 289 1.29 -2.75 12.55
N ASN A 290 1.20 -3.74 13.46
CA ASN A 290 -0.02 -4.02 14.22
C ASN A 290 -0.50 -2.82 15.04
N VAL A 291 0.40 -2.11 15.70
CA VAL A 291 0.06 -0.88 16.44
C VAL A 291 -0.42 0.21 15.48
N SER A 292 0.25 0.36 14.33
CA SER A 292 -0.16 1.34 13.31
C SER A 292 -1.58 1.06 12.81
N GLY A 293 -1.90 -0.19 12.44
CA GLY A 293 -3.25 -0.60 12.05
C GLY A 293 -4.27 -0.45 13.18
N CYS A 294 -3.90 -0.84 14.40
CA CYS A 294 -4.73 -0.73 15.60
C CYS A 294 -5.13 0.73 15.90
N ILE A 295 -4.22 1.68 15.81
CA ILE A 295 -4.53 3.11 16.01
C ILE A 295 -5.41 3.61 14.84
N CYS A 296 -5.09 3.22 13.61
CA CYS A 296 -5.82 3.64 12.42
C CYS A 296 -7.31 3.32 12.51
N VAL A 297 -7.70 2.13 12.96
CA VAL A 297 -9.12 1.71 13.00
C VAL A 297 -9.97 2.47 14.02
N GLN A 298 -9.38 3.26 14.91
CA GLN A 298 -10.09 3.98 15.97
C GLN A 298 -10.66 5.33 15.53
N SER A 299 -10.41 5.75 14.28
CA SER A 299 -10.88 7.01 13.72
C SER A 299 -11.43 6.83 12.30
N LYS A 300 -12.21 7.82 11.81
CA LYS A 300 -12.82 7.75 10.46
C LYS A 300 -11.85 8.24 9.37
N GLY A 301 -11.73 7.47 8.30
CA GLY A 301 -10.98 7.78 7.07
C GLY A 301 -9.53 7.31 7.15
N ALA A 302 -8.98 6.85 6.00
CA ALA A 302 -7.68 6.22 5.92
C ALA A 302 -6.53 7.16 6.34
N ILE A 303 -6.17 8.13 5.50
CA ILE A 303 -4.96 8.97 5.66
C ILE A 303 -4.92 9.72 6.98
N VAL A 304 -6.06 10.29 7.41
CA VAL A 304 -6.12 11.08 8.65
C VAL A 304 -5.93 10.22 9.89
N SER A 305 -6.34 8.95 9.82
CA SER A 305 -6.29 7.99 10.92
C SER A 305 -4.96 7.25 11.02
N ILE A 306 -4.12 7.26 9.98
CA ILE A 306 -2.77 6.70 10.03
C ILE A 306 -1.98 7.43 11.11
N PRO A 307 -1.39 6.71 12.10
CA PRO A 307 -0.66 7.33 13.19
C PRO A 307 0.69 7.90 12.75
N THR A 308 1.20 8.82 13.55
CA THR A 308 2.59 9.28 13.48
C THR A 308 3.51 8.31 14.23
N ARG A 309 4.81 8.42 13.96
CA ARG A 309 5.85 7.66 14.67
C ARG A 309 5.73 7.81 16.20
N ALA A 310 5.56 9.05 16.68
CA ALA A 310 5.44 9.34 18.10
C ALA A 310 4.25 8.61 18.74
N GLN A 311 3.10 8.56 18.06
CA GLN A 311 1.92 7.86 18.55
C GLN A 311 2.13 6.33 18.63
N ILE A 312 2.83 5.76 17.65
CA ILE A 312 3.14 4.32 17.66
C ILE A 312 4.12 4.00 18.77
N GLU A 313 5.20 4.78 18.92
CA GLU A 313 6.21 4.58 19.96
C GLU A 313 5.64 4.76 21.39
N GLU A 314 4.75 5.74 21.57
CA GLU A 314 4.03 5.95 22.83
C GLU A 314 3.15 4.74 23.17
N TYR A 315 2.35 4.28 22.22
CA TYR A 315 1.50 3.11 22.39
C TYR A 315 2.31 1.84 22.76
N LEU A 316 3.45 1.63 22.08
CA LEU A 316 4.34 0.51 22.39
C LEU A 316 4.91 0.59 23.80
N LYS A 317 5.29 1.78 24.28
CA LYS A 317 5.82 1.97 25.66
C LYS A 317 4.78 1.73 26.75
N GLU A 318 3.51 2.07 26.49
CA GLU A 318 2.43 1.92 27.46
C GLU A 318 1.89 0.49 27.55
N ASN A 319 2.13 -0.33 26.53
CA ASN A 319 1.52 -1.67 26.40
C ASN A 319 2.55 -2.82 26.29
N LEU A 320 3.83 -2.54 26.57
CA LEU A 320 4.88 -3.48 26.85
C LEU A 320 4.96 -3.72 28.37
#